data_6974b24f6922e340621d0e1ba5de9c3b
#
_entry.id   6974b24f6922e340621d0e1ba5de9c3b
#
_cell.length_a   1.000
_cell.length_b   1.000
_cell.length_c   1.000
_cell.angle_alpha   90.00
_cell.angle_beta   90.00
_cell.angle_gamma   90.00
#
_symmetry.space_group_name_H-M   'P 1'
#
loop_
_entity.id
_entity.type
_entity.pdbx_description
1 polymer ?
#
loop_
_entity_poly.entity_id
_entity_poly.type
_entity_poly.pdbx_seq_one_letter_code
_entity_poly.pdbx_strand_id
1 'polypeptide(L)'
;MFRKFITILLSSALLVCAGVPMLSAYAVNGRTLYVSPDGDDSADGSINAPLATLSGAKEKAKQLGDVTEVVFRGGTYTVGETVNFDKTDKSGVTYKSYKDEKVVFTAGKAYSGFEECTVNGIRAFKKDIGKNADINILFNAETTLSKTRYPESGYLYVNNASDADIADGCDVNDVYHAGFNGMYVDKNDFAGFKNITDVTVKLLHFWKDETLRISSYDSETGHVTFDKTSSMRIKKDDRFFLLNVFESLNKPGQWYFDKSEGILYVVPDKNDTAENYTVWGSSTETVISVDGADSISFENIIFRANGYEYYPEREHSQAGYNSGTCISYKNSENFHIKKLRIRRHCGLFRFPRFGG
;
A
#
# COMPACT_ATOMS: atom_id res chain seq x y z
N MET A 1 26.20 56.79 76.69
CA MET A 1 27.48 56.28 77.25
C MET A 1 27.36 54.78 77.36
N PHE A 2 28.26 54.01 76.90
CA PHE A 2 28.41 52.55 76.67
C PHE A 2 28.18 52.06 75.24
N ARG A 3 29.31 52.01 74.54
CA ARG A 3 29.47 51.22 73.28
C ARG A 3 29.53 49.75 73.65
N LYS A 4 28.71 48.92 73.06
CA LYS A 4 28.90 47.45 73.06
C LYS A 4 29.44 47.03 71.71
N PHE A 5 30.63 46.48 71.69
CA PHE A 5 31.27 45.78 70.59
C PHE A 5 30.61 44.41 70.43
N ILE A 6 30.11 44.15 69.25
CA ILE A 6 29.66 42.79 68.85
C ILE A 6 30.76 42.20 67.99
N THR A 7 31.40 41.15 68.50
CA THR A 7 32.40 40.34 67.79
C THR A 7 31.62 39.34 66.88
N ILE A 8 31.75 39.44 65.56
CA ILE A 8 31.21 38.47 64.62
C ILE A 8 32.30 37.41 64.41
N LEU A 9 32.02 36.18 64.81
CA LEU A 9 32.80 35.00 64.48
C LEU A 9 32.44 34.57 63.07
N LEU A 10 33.34 34.69 62.09
CA LEU A 10 33.23 34.03 60.78
C LEU A 10 33.63 32.56 60.93
N SER A 11 32.67 31.68 60.90
CA SER A 11 32.91 30.24 60.69
C SER A 11 33.04 29.97 59.22
N SER A 12 34.22 29.69 58.71
CA SER A 12 34.48 29.22 57.36
C SER A 12 34.02 27.77 57.24
N ALA A 13 32.85 27.57 56.61
CA ALA A 13 32.42 26.24 56.17
C ALA A 13 33.17 25.86 54.89
N LEU A 14 34.06 24.91 54.98
CA LEU A 14 34.72 24.27 53.83
C LEU A 14 33.68 23.43 53.11
N LEU A 15 33.21 23.90 51.96
CA LEU A 15 32.33 23.11 51.04
C LEU A 15 33.20 22.13 50.27
N VAL A 16 33.26 20.88 50.71
CA VAL A 16 33.85 19.79 49.92
C VAL A 16 32.88 19.48 48.77
N CYS A 17 33.17 20.03 47.60
CA CYS A 17 32.55 19.57 46.38
C CYS A 17 33.02 18.14 46.08
N ALA A 18 32.23 17.15 46.53
CA ALA A 18 32.36 15.79 46.01
C ALA A 18 32.08 15.86 44.50
N GLY A 19 33.11 15.65 43.68
CA GLY A 19 32.96 15.56 42.23
C GLY A 19 32.01 14.43 41.90
N VAL A 20 30.83 14.80 41.46
CA VAL A 20 29.94 13.88 40.76
C VAL A 20 30.67 13.49 39.47
N PRO A 21 30.99 12.21 39.24
CA PRO A 21 31.57 11.84 37.96
C PRO A 21 30.56 12.24 36.90
N MET A 22 30.92 13.21 36.03
CA MET A 22 30.21 13.40 34.77
C MET A 22 30.30 12.04 34.06
N LEU A 23 29.20 11.30 34.04
CA LEU A 23 29.00 10.26 33.06
C LEU A 23 29.09 10.97 31.69
N SER A 24 30.29 10.92 31.10
CA SER A 24 30.43 11.20 29.69
C SER A 24 29.45 10.27 28.99
N ALA A 25 28.37 10.84 28.44
CA ALA A 25 27.57 10.14 27.47
C ALA A 25 28.55 9.77 26.36
N TYR A 26 29.05 8.56 26.39
CA TYR A 26 29.70 7.98 25.20
C TYR A 26 28.66 8.07 24.13
N ALA A 27 28.84 9.00 23.18
CA ALA A 27 28.16 8.94 21.92
C ALA A 27 28.51 7.55 21.34
N VAL A 28 27.59 6.64 21.41
CA VAL A 28 27.72 5.38 20.69
C VAL A 28 27.76 5.81 19.22
N ASN A 29 28.98 5.92 18.66
CA ASN A 29 29.16 6.11 17.23
C ASN A 29 28.63 4.85 16.58
N GLY A 30 27.32 4.80 16.39
CA GLY A 30 26.68 3.71 15.71
C GLY A 30 27.08 3.69 14.23
N ARG A 31 27.06 2.51 13.68
CA ARG A 31 27.36 2.30 12.26
C ARG A 31 26.23 2.84 11.39
N THR A 32 26.61 3.44 10.26
CA THR A 32 25.71 3.83 9.19
C THR A 32 25.82 2.82 8.04
N LEU A 33 24.69 2.28 7.59
CA LEU A 33 24.57 1.51 6.34
C LEU A 33 24.01 2.40 5.23
N TYR A 34 24.47 2.16 4.00
CA TYR A 34 23.98 2.82 2.81
C TYR A 34 23.24 1.84 1.91
N VAL A 35 22.17 2.33 1.29
CA VAL A 35 21.33 1.58 0.35
C VAL A 35 21.19 2.37 -0.94
N SER A 36 21.34 1.73 -2.08
CA SER A 36 21.19 2.33 -3.41
C SER A 36 20.34 1.43 -4.30
N PRO A 37 19.52 1.98 -5.24
CA PRO A 37 18.83 1.14 -6.23
C PRO A 37 19.77 0.25 -7.06
N ASP A 38 21.02 0.69 -7.25
CA ASP A 38 22.07 -0.05 -7.98
C ASP A 38 22.99 -0.84 -7.02
N GLY A 39 22.59 -1.02 -5.76
CA GLY A 39 23.39 -1.75 -4.75
C GLY A 39 23.24 -3.25 -4.82
N ASP A 40 23.87 -3.94 -3.87
CA ASP A 40 23.85 -5.40 -3.74
C ASP A 40 23.69 -5.79 -2.27
N ASP A 41 22.67 -6.56 -1.92
CA ASP A 41 22.40 -6.97 -0.54
C ASP A 41 23.49 -7.92 0.03
N SER A 42 24.38 -8.45 -0.80
CA SER A 42 25.57 -9.18 -0.38
C SER A 42 26.74 -8.27 0.01
N ALA A 43 26.66 -6.96 -0.31
CA ALA A 43 27.70 -5.98 0.00
C ALA A 43 27.82 -5.69 1.50
N ASP A 44 28.84 -4.93 1.89
CA ASP A 44 29.10 -4.58 3.28
C ASP A 44 28.21 -3.43 3.82
N GLY A 45 27.51 -2.72 2.93
CA GLY A 45 26.65 -1.60 3.26
C GLY A 45 27.39 -0.29 3.46
N SER A 46 28.67 -0.18 3.08
CA SER A 46 29.41 1.08 3.05
C SER A 46 28.89 2.00 1.93
N ILE A 47 29.28 3.28 1.95
CA ILE A 47 28.89 4.23 0.90
C ILE A 47 29.39 3.84 -0.49
N ASN A 48 30.50 3.10 -0.57
CA ASN A 48 31.11 2.65 -1.83
C ASN A 48 30.62 1.25 -2.26
N ALA A 49 30.00 0.51 -1.36
CA ALA A 49 29.44 -0.83 -1.59
C ALA A 49 28.05 -0.92 -0.89
N PRO A 50 27.05 -0.15 -1.38
CA PRO A 50 25.73 -0.05 -0.74
C PRO A 50 24.92 -1.34 -0.93
N LEU A 51 24.01 -1.57 0.01
CA LEU A 51 22.98 -2.58 -0.11
C LEU A 51 21.93 -2.15 -1.17
N ALA A 52 21.10 -3.11 -1.63
CA ALA A 52 20.10 -2.85 -2.65
C ALA A 52 18.71 -2.54 -2.07
N THR A 53 18.32 -3.17 -0.96
CA THR A 53 16.94 -3.19 -0.50
C THR A 53 16.77 -2.79 0.98
N LEU A 54 15.54 -2.41 1.34
CA LEU A 54 15.15 -2.19 2.72
C LEU A 54 15.29 -3.48 3.54
N SER A 55 14.89 -4.62 2.98
CA SER A 55 14.98 -5.93 3.63
C SER A 55 16.43 -6.33 3.89
N GLY A 56 17.31 -6.17 2.89
CA GLY A 56 18.74 -6.42 3.05
C GLY A 56 19.38 -5.55 4.12
N ALA A 57 19.04 -4.27 4.13
CA ALA A 57 19.55 -3.34 5.15
C ALA A 57 19.06 -3.68 6.56
N LYS A 58 17.79 -4.08 6.71
CA LYS A 58 17.22 -4.55 7.98
C LYS A 58 17.97 -5.78 8.50
N GLU A 59 18.15 -6.79 7.66
CA GLU A 59 18.88 -8.01 8.04
C GLU A 59 20.35 -7.74 8.36
N LYS A 60 21.01 -6.88 7.59
CA LYS A 60 22.39 -6.46 7.86
C LYS A 60 22.52 -5.72 9.18
N ALA A 61 21.58 -4.81 9.49
CA ALA A 61 21.54 -4.10 10.76
C ALA A 61 21.39 -5.05 11.95
N LYS A 62 20.54 -6.07 11.81
CA LYS A 62 20.35 -7.13 12.80
C LYS A 62 21.63 -7.94 13.02
N GLN A 63 22.31 -8.34 11.95
CA GLN A 63 23.54 -9.13 12.01
C GLN A 63 24.69 -8.36 12.69
N LEU A 64 24.84 -7.08 12.37
CA LEU A 64 25.94 -6.26 12.88
C LEU A 64 25.69 -5.78 14.32
N GLY A 65 24.45 -5.53 14.70
CA GLY A 65 24.06 -5.15 16.05
C GLY A 65 24.43 -3.73 16.53
N ASP A 66 25.33 -3.04 15.82
CA ASP A 66 25.82 -1.69 16.15
C ASP A 66 25.29 -0.59 15.21
N VAL A 67 24.39 -0.94 14.27
CA VAL A 67 23.81 0.00 13.29
C VAL A 67 22.82 0.92 13.98
N THR A 68 22.95 2.23 13.74
CA THR A 68 22.03 3.27 14.22
C THR A 68 21.34 4.02 13.08
N GLU A 69 21.91 3.97 11.87
CA GLU A 69 21.35 4.64 10.71
C GLU A 69 21.40 3.74 9.47
N VAL A 70 20.33 3.76 8.69
CA VAL A 70 20.25 3.22 7.34
C VAL A 70 19.90 4.36 6.39
N VAL A 71 20.78 4.67 5.47
CA VAL A 71 20.73 5.86 4.61
C VAL A 71 20.51 5.45 3.16
N PHE A 72 19.36 5.82 2.62
CA PHE A 72 18.95 5.50 1.24
C PHE A 72 19.38 6.60 0.28
N ARG A 73 20.05 6.22 -0.81
CA ARG A 73 20.32 7.10 -1.94
C ARG A 73 19.03 7.36 -2.71
N GLY A 74 18.99 8.44 -3.46
CA GLY A 74 17.83 8.82 -4.27
C GLY A 74 17.45 7.75 -5.27
N GLY A 75 16.14 7.45 -5.34
CA GLY A 75 15.60 6.47 -6.26
C GLY A 75 14.30 5.84 -5.78
N THR A 76 13.82 4.87 -6.55
CA THR A 76 12.63 4.09 -6.22
C THR A 76 13.04 2.69 -5.79
N TYR A 77 12.64 2.32 -4.58
CA TYR A 77 12.88 1.00 -3.98
C TYR A 77 11.58 0.20 -4.02
N THR A 78 11.62 -0.88 -4.75
CA THR A 78 10.46 -1.78 -4.87
C THR A 78 10.39 -2.69 -3.65
N VAL A 79 9.27 -2.63 -2.95
CA VAL A 79 8.94 -3.50 -1.82
C VAL A 79 7.90 -4.49 -2.31
N GLY A 80 8.35 -5.66 -2.77
CA GLY A 80 7.48 -6.68 -3.36
C GLY A 80 6.52 -7.31 -2.36
N GLU A 81 6.97 -7.46 -1.11
CA GLU A 81 6.20 -8.00 0.00
C GLU A 81 6.35 -7.10 1.22
N THR A 82 5.42 -7.19 2.17
CA THR A 82 5.49 -6.42 3.42
C THR A 82 6.80 -6.66 4.15
N VAL A 83 7.56 -5.61 4.41
CA VAL A 83 8.76 -5.69 5.26
C VAL A 83 8.31 -5.66 6.72
N ASN A 84 8.51 -6.80 7.39
CA ASN A 84 8.13 -6.97 8.79
C ASN A 84 9.31 -6.65 9.70
N PHE A 85 9.10 -5.77 10.66
CA PHE A 85 9.99 -5.49 11.79
C PHE A 85 9.39 -6.10 13.05
N ASP A 86 10.15 -6.92 13.75
CA ASP A 86 9.72 -7.59 14.99
C ASP A 86 10.74 -7.39 16.12
N LYS A 87 10.45 -7.95 17.29
CA LYS A 87 11.29 -7.85 18.50
C LYS A 87 12.72 -8.40 18.34
N THR A 88 13.01 -9.13 17.27
CA THR A 88 14.33 -9.69 16.98
C THR A 88 15.17 -8.75 16.13
N ASP A 89 14.56 -7.72 15.55
CA ASP A 89 15.28 -6.74 14.75
C ASP A 89 16.06 -5.74 15.59
N LYS A 90 17.05 -5.09 14.96
CA LYS A 90 17.87 -4.11 15.64
C LYS A 90 17.05 -2.89 16.04
N SER A 91 16.92 -2.67 17.34
CA SER A 91 16.30 -1.49 17.93
C SER A 91 17.16 -0.24 17.77
N GLY A 92 16.54 0.94 17.77
CA GLY A 92 17.24 2.22 17.72
C GLY A 92 17.79 2.59 16.35
N VAL A 93 17.18 2.09 15.26
CA VAL A 93 17.62 2.37 13.88
C VAL A 93 16.75 3.42 13.23
N THR A 94 17.39 4.43 12.63
CA THR A 94 16.75 5.44 11.80
C THR A 94 16.98 5.13 10.32
N TYR A 95 15.90 4.89 9.59
CA TYR A 95 15.85 4.69 8.14
C TYR A 95 15.54 6.04 7.48
N LYS A 96 16.48 6.60 6.69
CA LYS A 96 16.31 7.96 6.16
C LYS A 96 16.90 8.13 4.77
N SER A 97 16.49 9.19 4.08
CA SER A 97 17.13 9.58 2.82
C SER A 97 18.53 10.15 3.05
N TYR A 98 19.42 9.99 2.08
CA TYR A 98 20.71 10.67 2.04
C TYR A 98 20.47 12.14 1.73
N LYS A 99 20.76 13.02 2.69
CA LYS A 99 20.50 14.47 2.57
C LYS A 99 19.04 14.72 2.15
N ASP A 100 18.85 15.45 1.05
CA ASP A 100 17.54 15.78 0.49
C ASP A 100 17.21 14.98 -0.79
N GLU A 101 17.92 13.87 -1.03
CA GLU A 101 17.65 13.00 -2.17
C GLU A 101 16.23 12.40 -2.06
N LYS A 102 15.55 12.34 -3.21
CA LYS A 102 14.18 11.81 -3.28
C LYS A 102 14.19 10.29 -3.18
N VAL A 103 13.78 9.75 -2.06
CA VAL A 103 13.65 8.31 -1.80
C VAL A 103 12.17 7.93 -1.84
N VAL A 104 11.82 6.92 -2.66
CA VAL A 104 10.46 6.41 -2.80
C VAL A 104 10.44 4.93 -2.50
N PHE A 105 9.70 4.51 -1.49
CA PHE A 105 9.33 3.11 -1.27
C PHE A 105 8.00 2.84 -1.96
N THR A 106 8.00 1.85 -2.83
CA THR A 106 6.83 1.50 -3.61
C THR A 106 6.48 0.03 -3.41
N ALA A 107 5.21 -0.24 -3.07
CA ALA A 107 4.72 -1.60 -3.03
C ALA A 107 4.62 -2.20 -4.43
N GLY A 108 4.71 -3.52 -4.51
CA GLY A 108 4.47 -4.25 -5.73
C GLY A 108 5.70 -4.50 -6.60
N LYS A 109 5.46 -4.89 -7.84
CA LYS A 109 6.47 -5.30 -8.81
C LYS A 109 6.59 -4.26 -9.92
N ALA A 110 7.83 -3.98 -10.33
CA ALA A 110 8.09 -3.15 -11.50
C ALA A 110 7.91 -3.96 -12.78
N TYR A 111 7.27 -3.35 -13.77
CA TYR A 111 7.11 -3.88 -15.12
C TYR A 111 7.65 -2.87 -16.12
N SER A 112 8.59 -3.31 -16.94
CA SER A 112 9.23 -2.55 -18.03
C SER A 112 9.36 -3.41 -19.27
N GLY A 113 9.90 -2.85 -20.37
CA GLY A 113 10.03 -3.57 -21.63
C GLY A 113 8.68 -3.87 -22.24
N PHE A 114 7.87 -2.83 -22.35
CA PHE A 114 6.58 -2.88 -23.05
C PHE A 114 6.78 -2.93 -24.57
N GLU A 115 5.77 -3.45 -25.26
CA GLU A 115 5.65 -3.41 -26.71
C GLU A 115 4.53 -2.45 -27.10
N GLU A 116 4.75 -1.65 -28.15
CA GLU A 116 3.70 -0.80 -28.69
C GLU A 116 2.67 -1.65 -29.45
N CYS A 117 1.41 -1.32 -29.28
CA CYS A 117 0.28 -1.98 -29.96
C CYS A 117 -0.86 -0.98 -30.21
N THR A 118 -1.89 -1.45 -30.91
CA THR A 118 -3.13 -0.70 -31.10
C THR A 118 -4.27 -1.49 -30.43
N VAL A 119 -5.05 -0.82 -29.57
CA VAL A 119 -6.21 -1.37 -28.88
C VAL A 119 -7.38 -0.41 -29.08
N ASN A 120 -8.55 -0.90 -29.44
CA ASN A 120 -9.76 -0.08 -29.68
C ASN A 120 -9.51 1.15 -30.57
N GLY A 121 -8.58 1.03 -31.54
CA GLY A 121 -8.21 2.09 -32.47
C GLY A 121 -7.24 3.15 -31.94
N ILE A 122 -6.75 3.01 -30.72
CA ILE A 122 -5.77 3.92 -30.13
C ILE A 122 -4.42 3.24 -29.85
N ARG A 123 -3.37 4.04 -29.76
CA ARG A 123 -2.04 3.61 -29.35
C ARG A 123 -2.05 3.14 -27.90
N ALA A 124 -1.50 1.97 -27.65
CA ALA A 124 -1.36 1.39 -26.34
C ALA A 124 0.00 0.69 -26.21
N PHE A 125 0.39 0.38 -24.99
CA PHE A 125 1.52 -0.48 -24.65
C PHE A 125 1.01 -1.76 -24.03
N LYS A 126 1.63 -2.90 -24.36
CA LYS A 126 1.30 -4.21 -23.78
C LYS A 126 2.55 -4.87 -23.20
N LYS A 127 2.34 -5.67 -22.17
CA LYS A 127 3.40 -6.48 -21.53
C LYS A 127 2.82 -7.77 -21.01
N ASP A 128 3.47 -8.88 -21.33
CA ASP A 128 3.21 -10.14 -20.64
C ASP A 128 3.78 -10.06 -19.22
N ILE A 129 2.91 -10.18 -18.22
CA ILE A 129 3.25 -10.16 -16.79
C ILE A 129 2.90 -11.48 -16.11
N GLY A 130 2.32 -12.43 -16.88
CA GLY A 130 1.89 -13.75 -16.47
C GLY A 130 0.48 -13.81 -15.92
N LYS A 131 -0.20 -14.94 -16.17
CA LYS A 131 -1.60 -15.19 -15.78
C LYS A 131 -1.83 -15.16 -14.25
N ASN A 132 -0.77 -15.43 -13.48
CA ASN A 132 -0.81 -15.44 -12.03
C ASN A 132 -0.49 -14.06 -11.40
N ALA A 133 -0.30 -13.02 -12.23
CA ALA A 133 -0.07 -11.69 -11.70
C ALA A 133 -1.34 -11.20 -10.98
N ASP A 134 -1.12 -10.70 -9.75
CA ASP A 134 -2.18 -10.07 -8.98
C ASP A 134 -1.84 -8.59 -8.83
N ILE A 135 -2.57 -7.75 -9.57
CA ILE A 135 -2.41 -6.30 -9.55
C ILE A 135 -3.77 -5.64 -9.38
N ASN A 136 -3.92 -4.91 -8.30
CA ASN A 136 -5.14 -4.16 -8.00
C ASN A 136 -4.97 -2.67 -8.29
N ILE A 137 -3.75 -2.18 -8.21
CA ILE A 137 -3.37 -0.81 -8.50
C ILE A 137 -2.17 -0.78 -9.43
N LEU A 138 -2.16 0.18 -10.34
CA LEU A 138 -1.04 0.42 -11.25
C LEU A 138 -0.66 1.91 -11.22
N PHE A 139 0.64 2.19 -11.22
CA PHE A 139 1.13 3.56 -11.23
C PHE A 139 2.46 3.65 -12.00
N ASN A 140 2.71 4.83 -12.58
CA ASN A 140 3.98 5.19 -13.18
C ASN A 140 4.79 6.11 -12.24
N ALA A 141 5.90 6.67 -12.71
CA ALA A 141 6.75 7.54 -11.91
C ALA A 141 6.01 8.77 -11.34
N GLU A 142 4.99 9.27 -12.02
CA GLU A 142 4.31 10.52 -11.72
C GLU A 142 2.94 10.32 -11.03
N THR A 143 2.15 9.35 -11.48
CA THR A 143 0.74 9.25 -11.10
C THR A 143 0.26 7.80 -10.96
N THR A 144 -0.87 7.62 -10.29
CA THR A 144 -1.63 6.38 -10.31
C THR A 144 -2.44 6.32 -11.61
N LEU A 145 -2.34 5.19 -12.30
CA LEU A 145 -3.11 4.93 -13.51
C LEU A 145 -4.50 4.40 -13.14
N SER A 146 -5.47 4.72 -13.98
CA SER A 146 -6.87 4.34 -13.76
C SER A 146 -7.17 2.99 -14.42
N LYS A 147 -7.69 2.03 -13.65
CA LYS A 147 -8.29 0.83 -14.25
C LYS A 147 -9.45 1.24 -15.17
N THR A 148 -9.60 0.59 -16.30
CA THR A 148 -10.73 0.86 -17.20
C THR A 148 -12.05 0.74 -16.46
N ARG A 149 -13.01 1.61 -16.80
CA ARG A 149 -14.32 1.70 -16.15
C ARG A 149 -15.44 1.80 -17.17
N TYR A 150 -16.52 1.05 -16.95
CA TYR A 150 -17.74 1.13 -17.74
C TYR A 150 -18.99 1.24 -16.84
N PRO A 151 -19.94 2.13 -17.12
CA PRO A 151 -19.81 3.21 -18.11
C PRO A 151 -18.72 4.20 -17.68
N GLU A 152 -18.19 4.99 -18.59
CA GLU A 152 -17.11 5.95 -18.31
C GLU A 152 -17.49 6.95 -17.21
N SER A 153 -18.77 7.33 -17.18
CA SER A 153 -19.37 8.18 -16.14
C SER A 153 -20.76 7.66 -15.77
N GLY A 154 -21.26 8.01 -14.58
CA GLY A 154 -22.55 7.53 -14.08
C GLY A 154 -22.50 6.08 -13.60
N TYR A 155 -23.61 5.38 -13.64
CA TYR A 155 -23.79 4.05 -13.08
C TYR A 155 -24.70 3.20 -13.94
N LEU A 156 -24.52 1.88 -13.86
CA LEU A 156 -25.50 0.87 -14.20
C LEU A 156 -26.37 0.57 -12.97
N TYR A 157 -27.46 -0.14 -13.18
CA TYR A 157 -28.40 -0.47 -12.13
C TYR A 157 -28.71 -1.97 -12.13
N VAL A 158 -28.80 -2.54 -10.95
CA VAL A 158 -29.21 -3.93 -10.77
C VAL A 158 -30.66 -4.07 -11.28
N ASN A 159 -30.85 -4.93 -12.26
CA ASN A 159 -32.17 -5.14 -12.86
C ASN A 159 -33.08 -5.96 -11.93
N ASN A 160 -32.51 -6.99 -11.30
CA ASN A 160 -33.17 -7.83 -10.32
C ASN A 160 -32.14 -8.51 -9.40
N ALA A 161 -32.58 -8.90 -8.21
CA ALA A 161 -31.82 -9.78 -7.30
C ALA A 161 -32.80 -10.85 -6.82
N SER A 162 -32.48 -12.12 -7.08
CA SER A 162 -33.33 -13.25 -6.78
C SER A 162 -32.99 -13.81 -5.40
N ASP A 163 -34.02 -14.22 -4.65
CA ASP A 163 -33.79 -14.96 -3.39
C ASP A 163 -33.04 -16.28 -3.60
N ALA A 164 -33.03 -16.81 -4.86
CA ALA A 164 -32.21 -17.96 -5.24
C ALA A 164 -30.70 -17.67 -5.21
N ASP A 165 -30.29 -16.39 -5.25
CA ASP A 165 -28.91 -15.95 -5.16
C ASP A 165 -28.44 -15.68 -3.72
N ILE A 166 -29.35 -15.79 -2.74
CA ILE A 166 -28.98 -15.66 -1.34
C ILE A 166 -28.04 -16.79 -0.96
N ALA A 167 -26.89 -16.43 -0.40
CA ALA A 167 -25.88 -17.41 -0.02
C ALA A 167 -26.36 -18.34 1.10
N ASP A 168 -25.90 -19.58 1.06
CA ASP A 168 -26.22 -20.58 2.07
C ASP A 168 -25.85 -20.10 3.48
N GLY A 169 -26.76 -20.29 4.42
CA GLY A 169 -26.56 -19.87 5.82
C GLY A 169 -26.87 -18.41 6.12
N CYS A 170 -27.21 -17.59 5.13
CA CYS A 170 -27.70 -16.24 5.35
C CYS A 170 -29.18 -16.24 5.73
N ASP A 171 -29.56 -15.34 6.65
CA ASP A 171 -30.98 -15.11 6.98
C ASP A 171 -31.64 -14.32 5.83
N VAL A 172 -32.57 -14.96 5.13
CA VAL A 172 -33.31 -14.34 4.02
C VAL A 172 -34.11 -13.10 4.44
N ASN A 173 -34.42 -12.98 5.74
CA ASN A 173 -35.13 -11.82 6.28
C ASN A 173 -34.21 -10.68 6.70
N ASP A 174 -32.88 -10.90 6.74
CA ASP A 174 -31.93 -9.83 7.02
C ASP A 174 -31.86 -8.88 5.81
N VAL A 175 -32.55 -7.77 5.93
CA VAL A 175 -32.65 -6.76 4.86
C VAL A 175 -31.35 -6.03 4.55
N TYR A 176 -30.32 -6.23 5.34
CA TYR A 176 -29.03 -5.57 5.21
C TYR A 176 -27.88 -6.52 4.91
N HIS A 177 -27.77 -7.64 5.62
CA HIS A 177 -26.58 -8.49 5.63
C HIS A 177 -26.78 -9.85 4.94
N ALA A 178 -27.98 -10.14 4.40
CA ALA A 178 -28.14 -11.32 3.56
C ALA A 178 -27.22 -11.22 2.35
N GLY A 179 -26.17 -12.03 2.31
CA GLY A 179 -25.22 -12.03 1.20
C GLY A 179 -25.79 -12.69 -0.05
N PHE A 180 -25.38 -12.22 -1.21
CA PHE A 180 -25.81 -12.71 -2.52
C PHE A 180 -24.62 -13.23 -3.32
N ASN A 181 -24.82 -14.33 -4.03
CA ASN A 181 -23.83 -14.93 -4.91
C ASN A 181 -23.98 -14.44 -6.36
N GLY A 182 -25.01 -13.66 -6.65
CA GLY A 182 -25.28 -13.16 -8.00
C GLY A 182 -26.29 -12.03 -8.03
N MET A 183 -26.54 -11.52 -9.25
CA MET A 183 -27.54 -10.50 -9.56
C MET A 183 -27.91 -10.56 -11.04
N TYR A 184 -29.04 -9.95 -11.41
CA TYR A 184 -29.43 -9.77 -12.80
C TYR A 184 -29.16 -8.34 -13.27
N VAL A 185 -28.60 -8.22 -14.48
CA VAL A 185 -28.27 -6.96 -15.13
C VAL A 185 -29.04 -6.83 -16.47
N ASP A 186 -29.08 -5.62 -17.03
CA ASP A 186 -29.52 -5.48 -18.41
C ASP A 186 -28.47 -6.12 -19.34
N LYS A 187 -28.92 -7.06 -20.17
CA LYS A 187 -28.06 -7.79 -21.12
C LYS A 187 -27.33 -6.86 -22.08
N ASN A 188 -27.95 -5.73 -22.43
CA ASN A 188 -27.35 -4.76 -23.33
C ASN A 188 -26.13 -4.08 -22.72
N ASP A 189 -26.09 -3.94 -21.40
CA ASP A 189 -24.94 -3.36 -20.68
C ASP A 189 -23.69 -4.23 -20.73
N PHE A 190 -23.86 -5.54 -20.98
CA PHE A 190 -22.79 -6.53 -21.04
C PHE A 190 -22.54 -7.08 -22.46
N ALA A 191 -23.29 -6.59 -23.42
CA ALA A 191 -23.19 -7.07 -24.81
C ALA A 191 -21.82 -6.71 -25.41
N GLY A 192 -21.13 -7.71 -25.92
CA GLY A 192 -19.88 -7.54 -26.67
C GLY A 192 -18.64 -7.44 -25.82
N PHE A 193 -18.72 -7.55 -24.48
CA PHE A 193 -17.53 -7.60 -23.66
C PHE A 193 -16.75 -8.91 -23.87
N LYS A 194 -15.45 -8.76 -24.08
CA LYS A 194 -14.50 -9.87 -24.03
C LYS A 194 -14.15 -10.16 -22.57
N ASN A 195 -13.74 -11.40 -22.30
CA ASN A 195 -13.16 -11.77 -21.01
C ASN A 195 -14.04 -11.31 -19.82
N ILE A 196 -15.33 -11.58 -19.88
CA ILE A 196 -16.29 -11.11 -18.86
C ILE A 196 -15.89 -11.51 -17.44
N THR A 197 -15.19 -12.63 -17.27
CA THR A 197 -14.68 -13.11 -15.97
C THR A 197 -13.47 -12.31 -15.46
N ASP A 198 -12.85 -11.46 -16.28
CA ASP A 198 -11.82 -10.51 -15.85
C ASP A 198 -12.44 -9.21 -15.30
N VAL A 199 -13.71 -8.99 -15.60
CA VAL A 199 -14.46 -7.81 -15.15
C VAL A 199 -14.79 -7.91 -13.68
N THR A 200 -14.69 -6.79 -12.99
CA THR A 200 -15.13 -6.66 -11.60
C THR A 200 -16.28 -5.68 -11.50
N VAL A 201 -17.27 -6.02 -10.68
CA VAL A 201 -18.41 -5.17 -10.34
C VAL A 201 -18.06 -4.36 -9.11
N LYS A 202 -18.11 -3.03 -9.22
CA LYS A 202 -18.06 -2.12 -8.09
C LYS A 202 -19.50 -1.78 -7.71
N LEU A 203 -20.01 -2.46 -6.70
CA LEU A 203 -21.39 -2.33 -6.24
C LEU A 203 -21.48 -1.31 -5.11
N LEU A 204 -22.46 -0.40 -5.19
CA LEU A 204 -22.67 0.65 -4.22
C LEU A 204 -23.92 0.34 -3.40
N HIS A 205 -23.70 -0.14 -2.19
CA HIS A 205 -24.75 -0.33 -1.20
C HIS A 205 -25.11 0.99 -0.50
N PHE A 206 -26.05 0.93 0.42
CA PHE A 206 -26.59 2.12 1.09
C PHE A 206 -25.52 3.01 1.77
N TRP A 207 -24.52 2.40 2.44
CA TRP A 207 -23.46 3.14 3.16
C TRP A 207 -22.04 2.65 2.89
N LYS A 208 -21.88 1.65 2.03
CA LYS A 208 -20.56 1.15 1.63
C LYS A 208 -20.57 0.70 0.18
N ASP A 209 -19.40 0.57 -0.38
CA ASP A 209 -19.18 -0.09 -1.64
C ASP A 209 -18.42 -1.40 -1.45
N GLU A 210 -18.55 -2.29 -2.41
CA GLU A 210 -17.74 -3.50 -2.49
C GLU A 210 -17.38 -3.82 -3.94
N THR A 211 -16.32 -4.63 -4.08
CA THR A 211 -15.84 -5.09 -5.38
C THR A 211 -16.03 -6.60 -5.46
N LEU A 212 -16.77 -7.07 -6.46
CA LEU A 212 -17.09 -8.46 -6.70
C LEU A 212 -16.56 -8.87 -8.07
N ARG A 213 -15.84 -9.98 -8.16
CA ARG A 213 -15.39 -10.54 -9.44
C ARG A 213 -16.49 -11.40 -10.04
N ILE A 214 -16.66 -11.27 -11.34
CA ILE A 214 -17.60 -12.10 -12.08
C ILE A 214 -16.98 -13.49 -12.28
N SER A 215 -17.64 -14.52 -11.78
CA SER A 215 -17.26 -15.92 -12.02
C SER A 215 -17.95 -16.48 -13.27
N SER A 216 -19.18 -16.07 -13.53
CA SER A 216 -19.91 -16.42 -14.76
C SER A 216 -20.97 -15.38 -15.11
N TYR A 217 -21.37 -15.38 -16.37
CA TYR A 217 -22.41 -14.54 -16.92
C TYR A 217 -23.26 -15.33 -17.92
N ASP A 218 -24.56 -15.33 -17.70
CA ASP A 218 -25.54 -15.89 -18.63
C ASP A 218 -26.13 -14.77 -19.50
N SER A 219 -25.78 -14.76 -20.77
CA SER A 219 -26.22 -13.75 -21.73
C SER A 219 -27.68 -13.87 -22.13
N GLU A 220 -28.34 -15.01 -21.87
CA GLU A 220 -29.75 -15.19 -22.17
C GLU A 220 -30.65 -14.58 -21.11
N THR A 221 -30.25 -14.71 -19.85
CA THR A 221 -31.02 -14.21 -18.70
C THR A 221 -30.51 -12.88 -18.16
N GLY A 222 -29.25 -12.53 -18.42
CA GLY A 222 -28.57 -11.40 -17.80
C GLY A 222 -28.09 -11.70 -16.37
N HIS A 223 -28.00 -12.99 -16.00
CA HIS A 223 -27.56 -13.38 -14.67
C HIS A 223 -26.03 -13.35 -14.56
N VAL A 224 -25.53 -12.62 -13.57
CA VAL A 224 -24.12 -12.54 -13.18
C VAL A 224 -23.93 -13.31 -11.88
N THR A 225 -22.98 -14.24 -11.84
CA THR A 225 -22.56 -14.94 -10.62
C THR A 225 -21.19 -14.41 -10.18
N PHE A 226 -20.99 -14.29 -8.89
CA PHE A 226 -19.75 -13.80 -8.30
C PHE A 226 -18.85 -14.93 -7.78
N ASP A 227 -17.55 -14.65 -7.66
CA ASP A 227 -16.56 -15.57 -7.08
C ASP A 227 -16.61 -15.62 -5.54
N LYS A 228 -17.33 -14.69 -4.93
CA LYS A 228 -17.59 -14.64 -3.48
C LYS A 228 -18.98 -14.06 -3.21
N THR A 229 -19.49 -14.35 -2.04
CA THR A 229 -20.73 -13.77 -1.54
C THR A 229 -20.58 -12.27 -1.26
N SER A 230 -21.58 -11.46 -1.66
CA SER A 230 -21.63 -10.05 -1.29
C SER A 230 -21.76 -9.90 0.22
N SER A 231 -21.23 -8.83 0.76
CA SER A 231 -21.25 -8.55 2.19
C SER A 231 -22.55 -7.90 2.67
N MET A 232 -23.41 -7.53 1.73
CA MET A 232 -24.72 -6.93 1.99
C MET A 232 -25.72 -7.42 0.95
N ARG A 233 -27.00 -7.30 1.31
CA ARG A 233 -28.11 -7.60 0.40
C ARG A 233 -28.03 -6.76 -0.87
N ILE A 234 -28.10 -7.41 -2.01
CA ILE A 234 -28.23 -6.78 -3.32
C ILE A 234 -29.71 -6.54 -3.57
N LYS A 235 -30.05 -5.34 -4.06
CA LYS A 235 -31.43 -4.96 -4.35
C LYS A 235 -31.57 -4.46 -5.78
N LYS A 236 -32.76 -4.61 -6.32
CA LYS A 236 -33.12 -3.94 -7.57
C LYS A 236 -32.83 -2.44 -7.44
N ASP A 237 -32.32 -1.84 -8.50
CA ASP A 237 -31.93 -0.43 -8.64
C ASP A 237 -30.70 -0.02 -7.79
N ASP A 238 -30.01 -0.96 -7.13
CA ASP A 238 -28.69 -0.70 -6.58
C ASP A 238 -27.73 -0.30 -7.71
N ARG A 239 -26.92 0.72 -7.45
CA ARG A 239 -26.00 1.28 -8.43
C ARG A 239 -24.72 0.48 -8.48
N PHE A 240 -24.19 0.26 -9.66
CA PHE A 240 -22.87 -0.32 -9.84
C PHE A 240 -22.17 0.26 -11.06
N PHE A 241 -20.90 -0.04 -11.19
CA PHE A 241 -20.11 0.13 -12.40
C PHE A 241 -19.10 -1.00 -12.53
N LEU A 242 -18.57 -1.15 -13.72
CA LEU A 242 -17.62 -2.21 -14.03
C LEU A 242 -16.21 -1.65 -14.11
N LEU A 243 -15.25 -2.43 -13.63
CA LEU A 243 -13.82 -2.18 -13.74
C LEU A 243 -13.16 -3.31 -14.54
N ASN A 244 -12.01 -3.01 -15.12
CA ASN A 244 -11.24 -3.94 -15.94
C ASN A 244 -12.03 -4.41 -17.17
N VAL A 245 -12.65 -3.46 -17.88
CA VAL A 245 -13.38 -3.71 -19.13
C VAL A 245 -12.47 -3.36 -20.31
N PHE A 246 -12.17 -4.34 -21.18
CA PHE A 246 -11.24 -4.18 -22.30
C PHE A 246 -11.71 -3.10 -23.28
N GLU A 247 -12.99 -3.10 -23.61
CA GLU A 247 -13.62 -2.17 -24.56
C GLU A 247 -13.61 -0.72 -24.08
N SER A 248 -13.36 -0.51 -22.79
CA SER A 248 -13.25 0.83 -22.17
C SER A 248 -11.80 1.36 -22.13
N LEU A 249 -10.84 0.64 -22.71
CA LEU A 249 -9.45 1.10 -22.80
C LEU A 249 -9.32 2.08 -23.97
N ASN A 250 -9.49 3.39 -23.72
CA ASN A 250 -9.67 4.38 -24.77
C ASN A 250 -9.03 5.75 -24.51
N LYS A 251 -8.33 5.96 -23.38
CA LYS A 251 -7.71 7.26 -23.07
C LYS A 251 -6.41 7.12 -22.27
N PRO A 252 -5.48 8.10 -22.38
CA PRO A 252 -4.22 8.10 -21.66
C PRO A 252 -4.39 7.92 -20.15
N GLY A 253 -3.45 7.19 -19.54
CA GLY A 253 -3.45 6.90 -18.11
C GLY A 253 -4.41 5.77 -17.69
N GLN A 254 -5.09 5.12 -18.64
CA GLN A 254 -5.87 3.92 -18.35
C GLN A 254 -5.05 2.64 -18.51
N TRP A 255 -5.47 1.59 -17.79
CA TRP A 255 -4.93 0.25 -17.91
C TRP A 255 -6.02 -0.81 -17.83
N TYR A 256 -5.73 -1.97 -18.43
CA TYR A 256 -6.52 -3.19 -18.42
C TYR A 256 -5.59 -4.38 -18.28
N PHE A 257 -5.96 -5.35 -17.47
CA PHE A 257 -5.25 -6.62 -17.34
C PHE A 257 -6.10 -7.77 -17.86
N ASP A 258 -5.64 -8.36 -18.95
CA ASP A 258 -6.18 -9.61 -19.49
C ASP A 258 -5.61 -10.77 -18.67
N LYS A 259 -6.38 -11.21 -17.69
CA LYS A 259 -5.95 -12.28 -16.79
C LYS A 259 -5.87 -13.63 -17.49
N SER A 260 -6.72 -13.85 -18.51
CA SER A 260 -6.76 -15.10 -19.27
C SER A 260 -5.48 -15.31 -20.08
N GLU A 261 -4.91 -14.24 -20.62
CA GLU A 261 -3.68 -14.24 -21.40
C GLU A 261 -2.43 -13.83 -20.59
N GLY A 262 -2.62 -13.18 -19.46
CA GLY A 262 -1.53 -12.63 -18.62
C GLY A 262 -0.96 -11.31 -19.14
N ILE A 263 -1.71 -10.60 -19.99
CA ILE A 263 -1.25 -9.40 -20.68
C ILE A 263 -1.76 -8.13 -19.98
N LEU A 264 -0.84 -7.27 -19.59
CA LEU A 264 -1.14 -5.93 -19.12
C LEU A 264 -1.12 -4.94 -20.30
N TYR A 265 -2.20 -4.19 -20.45
CA TYR A 265 -2.31 -3.10 -21.42
C TYR A 265 -2.37 -1.76 -20.69
N VAL A 266 -1.65 -0.75 -21.21
CA VAL A 266 -1.65 0.61 -20.69
C VAL A 266 -1.77 1.57 -21.87
N VAL A 267 -2.58 2.62 -21.74
CA VAL A 267 -2.58 3.72 -22.69
C VAL A 267 -1.59 4.77 -22.19
N PRO A 268 -0.45 4.96 -22.90
CA PRO A 268 0.58 5.89 -22.51
C PRO A 268 0.18 7.36 -22.79
N ASP A 269 0.88 8.29 -22.16
CA ASP A 269 0.84 9.67 -22.58
C ASP A 269 1.53 9.87 -23.94
N LYS A 270 1.26 11.00 -24.59
CA LYS A 270 1.72 11.25 -25.97
C LYS A 270 3.24 11.13 -26.14
N ASN A 271 4.00 11.51 -25.12
CA ASN A 271 5.47 11.56 -25.18
C ASN A 271 6.16 10.31 -24.62
N ASP A 272 5.40 9.36 -24.09
CA ASP A 272 5.95 8.12 -23.58
C ASP A 272 6.43 7.23 -24.72
N THR A 273 7.51 6.48 -24.48
CA THR A 273 8.02 5.46 -25.40
C THR A 273 8.01 4.10 -24.71
N ALA A 274 7.66 3.05 -25.44
CA ALA A 274 7.57 1.70 -24.88
C ALA A 274 8.89 1.21 -24.27
N GLU A 275 10.02 1.65 -24.86
CA GLU A 275 11.37 1.30 -24.42
C GLU A 275 11.67 1.78 -22.99
N ASN A 276 11.25 3.01 -22.66
CA ASN A 276 11.55 3.64 -21.38
C ASN A 276 10.35 3.64 -20.40
N TYR A 277 9.25 2.97 -20.78
CA TYR A 277 8.06 2.95 -19.96
C TYR A 277 8.18 1.92 -18.84
N THR A 278 7.96 2.39 -17.62
CA THR A 278 7.95 1.53 -16.44
C THR A 278 6.75 1.86 -15.58
N VAL A 279 6.05 0.82 -15.17
CA VAL A 279 4.95 0.91 -14.21
C VAL A 279 5.19 -0.05 -13.04
N TRP A 280 4.57 0.24 -11.91
CA TRP A 280 4.55 -0.64 -10.74
C TRP A 280 3.13 -1.10 -10.48
N GLY A 281 2.94 -2.40 -10.43
CA GLY A 281 1.67 -3.04 -10.10
C GLY A 281 1.74 -3.67 -8.72
N SER A 282 0.73 -3.46 -7.90
CA SER A 282 0.69 -3.97 -6.54
C SER A 282 -0.67 -4.52 -6.16
N SER A 283 -0.63 -5.61 -5.41
CA SER A 283 -1.70 -6.09 -4.54
C SER A 283 -1.30 -6.02 -3.06
N THR A 284 -0.06 -5.60 -2.76
CA THR A 284 0.47 -5.54 -1.39
C THR A 284 -0.29 -4.50 -0.56
N GLU A 285 -0.85 -4.95 0.53
CA GLU A 285 -1.72 -4.15 1.40
C GLU A 285 -0.94 -3.21 2.31
N THR A 286 0.17 -3.68 2.86
CA THR A 286 1.02 -2.94 3.81
C THR A 286 2.46 -2.99 3.33
N VAL A 287 3.12 -1.84 3.23
CA VAL A 287 4.53 -1.78 2.79
C VAL A 287 5.45 -2.16 3.94
N ILE A 288 5.21 -1.61 5.12
CA ILE A 288 5.98 -1.86 6.34
C ILE A 288 5.04 -2.25 7.47
N SER A 289 5.36 -3.33 8.17
CA SER A 289 4.71 -3.74 9.41
C SER A 289 5.74 -3.72 10.54
N VAL A 290 5.47 -2.94 11.60
CA VAL A 290 6.27 -2.91 12.83
C VAL A 290 5.44 -3.53 13.93
N ASP A 291 5.87 -4.69 14.43
CA ASP A 291 5.17 -5.46 15.45
C ASP A 291 6.16 -5.96 16.52
N GLY A 292 6.30 -5.22 17.59
CA GLY A 292 7.21 -5.55 18.69
C GLY A 292 8.66 -5.08 18.48
N ALA A 293 8.99 -4.36 17.39
CA ALA A 293 10.29 -3.73 17.21
C ALA A 293 10.26 -2.31 17.79
N ASP A 294 11.22 -1.99 18.67
CA ASP A 294 11.27 -0.71 19.38
C ASP A 294 12.22 0.30 18.73
N SER A 295 11.89 1.58 18.91
CA SER A 295 12.75 2.71 18.53
C SER A 295 13.12 2.69 17.03
N ILE A 296 12.20 2.31 16.17
CA ILE A 296 12.36 2.38 14.71
C ILE A 296 11.87 3.73 14.21
N SER A 297 12.66 4.38 13.36
CA SER A 297 12.32 5.69 12.79
C SER A 297 12.43 5.70 11.28
N PHE A 298 11.49 6.40 10.61
CA PHE A 298 11.54 6.67 9.17
C PHE A 298 11.55 8.18 8.93
N GLU A 299 12.57 8.69 8.20
CA GLU A 299 12.72 10.12 7.95
C GLU A 299 12.90 10.43 6.46
N ASN A 300 12.18 11.44 5.99
CA ASN A 300 12.27 11.99 4.64
C ASN A 300 12.12 10.93 3.53
N ILE A 301 11.15 10.04 3.67
CA ILE A 301 10.84 8.95 2.73
C ILE A 301 9.43 9.16 2.18
N ILE A 302 9.26 8.89 0.90
CA ILE A 302 7.96 8.89 0.21
C ILE A 302 7.47 7.45 0.12
N PHE A 303 6.30 7.17 0.66
CA PHE A 303 5.63 5.90 0.46
C PHE A 303 4.60 6.03 -0.67
N ARG A 304 4.57 5.05 -1.55
CA ARG A 304 3.67 5.03 -2.69
C ARG A 304 2.98 3.67 -2.76
N ALA A 305 1.69 3.72 -3.02
CA ALA A 305 0.82 2.63 -3.45
C ALA A 305 0.93 1.30 -2.68
N ASN A 306 0.06 1.15 -1.71
CA ASN A 306 -0.42 -0.16 -1.32
C ASN A 306 -1.60 -0.53 -2.23
N GLY A 307 -1.65 -1.78 -2.66
CA GLY A 307 -2.63 -2.26 -3.64
C GLY A 307 -3.97 -2.64 -3.03
N TYR A 308 -4.65 -1.71 -2.35
CA TYR A 308 -5.96 -2.00 -1.80
C TYR A 308 -7.08 -1.72 -2.79
N GLU A 309 -7.66 -2.72 -3.36
CA GLU A 309 -8.94 -2.61 -4.09
C GLU A 309 -9.83 -3.86 -3.96
N TYR A 310 -9.25 -5.05 -3.80
CA TYR A 310 -9.99 -6.30 -3.71
C TYR A 310 -9.29 -7.32 -2.81
N TYR A 311 -9.92 -7.65 -1.70
CA TYR A 311 -9.53 -8.76 -0.85
C TYR A 311 -10.74 -9.66 -0.60
N PRO A 312 -10.77 -10.85 -1.21
CA PRO A 312 -11.93 -11.76 -1.11
C PRO A 312 -12.22 -12.23 0.32
N GLU A 313 -11.21 -12.19 1.18
CA GLU A 313 -11.28 -12.75 2.54
C GLU A 313 -11.67 -11.72 3.62
N ARG A 314 -11.88 -10.44 3.24
CA ARG A 314 -12.17 -9.38 4.21
C ARG A 314 -13.54 -8.78 4.00
N GLU A 315 -14.25 -8.60 5.11
CA GLU A 315 -15.40 -7.73 5.14
C GLU A 315 -14.98 -6.29 4.83
N HIS A 316 -15.57 -5.72 3.80
CA HIS A 316 -15.43 -4.29 3.53
C HIS A 316 -16.19 -3.52 4.59
N SER A 317 -15.49 -2.87 5.47
CA SER A 317 -16.11 -2.03 6.49
C SER A 317 -16.38 -0.63 5.94
N GLN A 318 -17.37 0.02 6.51
CA GLN A 318 -17.66 1.42 6.28
C GLN A 318 -16.40 2.28 6.50
N ALA A 319 -16.20 3.30 5.66
CA ALA A 319 -15.07 4.23 5.72
C ALA A 319 -13.66 3.59 5.60
N GLY A 320 -13.54 2.43 4.98
CA GLY A 320 -12.25 1.78 4.76
C GLY A 320 -11.53 1.35 6.03
N TYR A 321 -12.26 1.12 7.12
CA TYR A 321 -11.72 0.81 8.44
C TYR A 321 -10.75 -0.39 8.46
N ASN A 322 -10.94 -1.35 7.56
CA ASN A 322 -10.06 -2.51 7.38
C ASN A 322 -9.14 -2.39 6.15
N SER A 323 -9.01 -1.21 5.56
CA SER A 323 -8.10 -1.01 4.43
C SER A 323 -6.64 -1.15 4.86
N GLY A 324 -5.80 -1.60 3.94
CA GLY A 324 -4.36 -1.67 4.15
C GLY A 324 -3.74 -0.30 4.39
N THR A 325 -2.60 -0.30 5.02
CA THR A 325 -1.87 0.92 5.39
C THR A 325 -0.46 0.87 4.83
N CYS A 326 0.12 2.00 4.47
CA CYS A 326 1.54 2.05 4.11
C CYS A 326 2.42 1.51 5.23
N ILE A 327 2.12 1.90 6.47
CA ILE A 327 2.85 1.46 7.65
C ILE A 327 1.84 1.02 8.71
N SER A 328 1.93 -0.23 9.12
CA SER A 328 1.25 -0.78 10.30
C SER A 328 2.19 -0.75 11.49
N TYR A 329 1.70 -0.31 12.64
CA TYR A 329 2.50 -0.21 13.86
C TYR A 329 1.71 -0.73 15.04
N LYS A 330 2.27 -1.69 15.79
CA LYS A 330 1.66 -2.25 17.00
C LYS A 330 2.71 -2.87 17.93
N ASN A 331 2.38 -2.99 19.20
CA ASN A 331 3.20 -3.67 20.24
C ASN A 331 4.65 -3.18 20.29
N SER A 332 4.91 -1.92 20.01
CA SER A 332 6.26 -1.34 19.94
C SER A 332 6.30 0.01 20.64
N GLU A 333 7.46 0.44 21.08
CA GLU A 333 7.66 1.72 21.72
C GLU A 333 8.56 2.64 20.87
N ASN A 334 8.44 3.96 21.06
CA ASN A 334 9.28 4.97 20.43
C ASN A 334 9.39 4.87 18.90
N PHE A 335 8.25 4.64 18.23
CA PHE A 335 8.18 4.71 16.77
C PHE A 335 8.06 6.17 16.31
N HIS A 336 8.95 6.60 15.42
CA HIS A 336 8.99 7.97 14.96
C HIS A 336 8.92 8.07 13.44
N ILE A 337 8.16 9.05 12.97
CA ILE A 337 8.07 9.40 11.56
C ILE A 337 8.28 10.89 11.41
N LYS A 338 9.20 11.27 10.53
CA LYS A 338 9.53 12.66 10.27
C LYS A 338 9.59 12.94 8.78
N LYS A 339 8.90 13.99 8.34
CA LYS A 339 8.83 14.41 6.92
C LYS A 339 8.38 13.29 5.98
N LEU A 340 7.39 12.49 6.38
CA LEU A 340 6.80 11.47 5.52
C LEU A 340 5.88 12.10 4.49
N ARG A 341 5.95 11.62 3.25
CA ARG A 341 4.96 11.93 2.22
C ARG A 341 4.29 10.64 1.77
N ILE A 342 2.96 10.60 1.88
CA ILE A 342 2.14 9.51 1.35
C ILE A 342 1.46 10.06 0.11
N ARG A 343 1.69 9.43 -1.05
CA ARG A 343 1.02 9.79 -2.30
C ARG A 343 -0.07 8.78 -2.59
N ARG A 344 -1.27 9.28 -2.78
CA ARG A 344 -2.59 8.68 -3.10
C ARG A 344 -2.70 7.16 -3.02
N HIS A 345 -3.75 6.69 -2.34
CA HIS A 345 -4.20 5.31 -2.08
C HIS A 345 -3.40 4.52 -1.01
N CYS A 346 -2.58 5.18 -0.22
CA CYS A 346 -2.16 4.62 1.04
C CYS A 346 -3.12 5.07 2.14
N GLY A 347 -3.77 4.15 2.81
CA GLY A 347 -4.38 4.43 4.10
C GLY A 347 -3.32 4.97 5.08
N LEU A 348 -3.69 5.95 5.88
CA LEU A 348 -2.86 6.46 6.97
C LEU A 348 -2.71 5.36 8.04
N PHE A 349 -1.74 5.46 8.89
CA PHE A 349 -1.35 4.54 9.96
C PHE A 349 -2.50 3.79 10.65
N ARG A 350 -2.27 2.52 10.96
CA ARG A 350 -3.07 1.76 11.91
C ARG A 350 -2.38 1.78 13.27
N PHE A 351 -2.95 2.51 14.21
CA PHE A 351 -2.55 2.43 15.63
C PHE A 351 -3.27 1.27 16.32
N PRO A 352 -2.65 0.63 17.32
CA PRO A 352 -3.35 -0.35 18.12
C PRO A 352 -4.58 0.29 18.77
N ARG A 353 -5.68 -0.46 18.88
CA ARG A 353 -6.75 -0.08 19.78
C ARG A 353 -6.17 -0.13 21.19
N PHE A 354 -6.19 0.99 21.88
CA PHE A 354 -6.09 0.94 23.33
C PHE A 354 -7.30 0.13 23.80
N GLY A 355 -7.06 -1.08 24.34
CA GLY A 355 -8.08 -1.84 25.01
C GLY A 355 -8.54 -1.01 26.21
N GLY A 356 -9.84 -0.68 26.24
CA GLY A 356 -10.52 -0.19 27.43
C GLY A 356 -10.87 -1.35 28.35
#